data_b92fdf71ffb53eb000536bdd6bfb1d66
#
_entry.id   b92fdf71ffb53eb000536bdd6bfb1d66
#
_cell.length_a   1.000
_cell.length_b   1.000
_cell.length_c   1.000
_cell.angle_alpha   90.00
_cell.angle_beta   90.00
_cell.angle_gamma   90.00
#
_symmetry.space_group_name_H-M   'P 1'
#
loop_
_entity.id
_entity.type
_entity.pdbx_description
1 polymer ?
#
loop_
_entity_poly.entity_id
_entity_poly.type
_entity_poly.pdbx_seq_one_letter_code
_entity_poly.pdbx_strand_id
1 'polypeptide(L)'
;DNNAAVNPGATEVCNLIDDDCDGSTDEGVQNTYYADGDGDTYGAGAAILACTQPVGTSTNNTDCDDNNAAVNPGATEVCDSIDDDCDGSTDEGLVFADYYSDLDADTYGGALLGNFCAAPVGSVAVGGDCNDNNAAINPGATEVCNNIDDDCDGTADDGLTFVTYYADADNDTYGNA
;
A
#
# COMPACT_ATOMS: atom_id res chain seq x y z
N ASP A 1 -18.38 40.62 46.17
CA ASP A 1 -17.95 42.00 45.84
C ASP A 1 -16.64 42.38 46.57
N ASN A 2 -15.68 41.48 46.61
CA ASN A 2 -14.34 41.76 47.19
C ASN A 2 -13.20 41.72 46.16
N ASN A 3 -13.54 41.46 44.90
CA ASN A 3 -12.57 41.44 43.78
C ASN A 3 -13.00 42.48 42.74
N ALA A 4 -12.30 43.60 42.70
CA ALA A 4 -12.59 44.68 41.77
C ALA A 4 -12.31 44.34 40.30
N ALA A 5 -11.64 43.24 40.02
CA ALA A 5 -11.41 42.74 38.68
C ALA A 5 -12.61 41.96 38.13
N VAL A 6 -13.51 41.48 38.98
CA VAL A 6 -14.72 40.72 38.59
C VAL A 6 -15.91 41.67 38.61
N ASN A 7 -16.42 42.06 37.43
CA ASN A 7 -17.52 42.99 37.29
C ASN A 7 -18.10 42.90 35.86
N PRO A 8 -19.36 43.33 35.63
CA PRO A 8 -20.03 43.22 34.31
C PRO A 8 -19.38 43.98 33.14
N GLY A 9 -18.28 44.61 33.34
CA GLY A 9 -17.49 45.28 32.28
C GLY A 9 -16.07 44.75 32.16
N ALA A 10 -15.73 43.70 32.90
CA ALA A 10 -14.41 43.05 32.82
C ALA A 10 -14.24 42.33 31.47
N THR A 11 -13.00 41.98 31.20
CA THR A 11 -12.65 41.10 30.09
C THR A 11 -12.27 39.75 30.68
N GLU A 12 -12.77 38.66 30.12
CA GLU A 12 -12.44 37.32 30.53
C GLU A 12 -10.92 37.07 30.48
N VAL A 13 -10.43 36.45 31.52
CA VAL A 13 -9.05 35.97 31.65
C VAL A 13 -9.09 34.48 31.99
N CYS A 14 -8.31 33.68 31.31
CA CYS A 14 -8.31 32.23 31.51
C CYS A 14 -7.85 31.82 32.91
N ASN A 15 -8.77 31.85 33.89
CA ASN A 15 -8.50 31.67 35.31
C ASN A 15 -9.56 30.85 36.06
N LEU A 16 -10.57 30.32 35.33
CA LEU A 16 -11.73 29.57 35.84
C LEU A 16 -12.68 30.43 36.73
N ILE A 17 -12.71 31.73 36.50
CA ILE A 17 -13.61 32.66 37.11
C ILE A 17 -14.43 33.33 36.00
N ASP A 18 -15.71 33.53 36.21
CA ASP A 18 -16.58 34.36 35.38
C ASP A 18 -16.26 35.83 35.75
N ASP A 19 -15.34 36.44 34.98
CA ASP A 19 -14.80 37.77 35.30
C ASP A 19 -15.81 38.88 34.97
N ASP A 20 -16.66 38.71 33.96
CA ASP A 20 -17.64 39.70 33.53
C ASP A 20 -19.04 39.46 34.10
N CYS A 21 -19.25 38.40 34.86
CA CYS A 21 -20.49 38.05 35.53
C CYS A 21 -21.68 37.80 34.58
N ASP A 22 -21.45 37.27 33.35
CA ASP A 22 -22.49 37.01 32.37
C ASP A 22 -23.07 35.58 32.51
N GLY A 23 -22.46 34.71 33.32
CA GLY A 23 -22.86 33.35 33.62
C GLY A 23 -22.07 32.31 32.85
N SER A 24 -21.17 32.73 32.00
CA SER A 24 -20.17 31.87 31.35
C SER A 24 -18.83 31.97 32.10
N THR A 25 -17.87 31.10 31.79
CA THR A 25 -16.55 31.16 32.45
C THR A 25 -15.48 30.99 31.39
N ASP A 26 -14.51 31.93 31.38
CA ASP A 26 -13.40 31.94 30.44
C ASP A 26 -13.82 31.94 28.95
N GLU A 27 -15.04 32.37 28.60
CA GLU A 27 -15.49 32.36 27.22
C GLU A 27 -14.70 33.35 26.35
N GLY A 28 -14.44 32.94 25.13
CA GLY A 28 -13.65 33.70 24.15
C GLY A 28 -12.15 33.78 24.40
N VAL A 29 -11.63 33.23 25.55
CA VAL A 29 -10.20 33.18 25.88
C VAL A 29 -9.63 31.77 25.95
N GLN A 30 -10.46 30.77 25.83
CA GLN A 30 -10.05 29.36 25.78
C GLN A 30 -9.43 28.99 24.43
N ASN A 31 -8.44 28.10 24.45
CA ASN A 31 -7.90 27.48 23.26
C ASN A 31 -8.67 26.20 22.91
N THR A 32 -8.64 25.83 21.64
CA THR A 32 -9.25 24.60 21.14
C THR A 32 -8.23 23.47 21.10
N TYR A 33 -8.62 22.34 21.64
CA TYR A 33 -7.84 21.10 21.63
C TYR A 33 -8.72 19.95 21.14
N TYR A 34 -8.10 18.84 20.74
CA TYR A 34 -8.75 17.63 20.25
C TYR A 34 -8.13 16.42 20.96
N ALA A 35 -8.87 15.33 21.10
CA ALA A 35 -8.33 14.11 21.67
C ALA A 35 -7.14 13.61 20.83
N ASP A 36 -6.13 13.11 21.52
CA ASP A 36 -4.94 12.47 20.97
C ASP A 36 -4.81 11.15 21.74
N GLY A 37 -5.43 10.10 21.17
CA GLY A 37 -5.67 8.84 21.86
C GLY A 37 -4.46 7.92 21.85
N ASP A 38 -3.62 7.99 20.83
CA ASP A 38 -2.42 7.17 20.67
C ASP A 38 -1.11 7.89 21.00
N GLY A 39 -1.17 9.24 21.14
CA GLY A 39 -0.04 10.03 21.61
C GLY A 39 0.96 10.45 20.54
N ASP A 40 0.54 10.51 19.28
CA ASP A 40 1.39 10.86 18.14
C ASP A 40 1.49 12.38 17.88
N THR A 41 0.76 13.19 18.65
CA THR A 41 0.64 14.64 18.56
C THR A 41 -0.37 15.19 17.55
N TYR A 42 -1.02 14.36 16.80
CA TYR A 42 -2.19 14.70 16.03
C TYR A 42 -3.45 14.30 16.83
N GLY A 43 -4.57 14.82 16.51
CA GLY A 43 -5.78 14.56 17.26
C GLY A 43 -7.00 14.48 16.37
N ALA A 44 -8.07 13.92 16.91
CA ALA A 44 -9.32 13.73 16.22
C ALA A 44 -10.54 14.12 17.06
N GLY A 45 -11.71 14.15 16.42
CA GLY A 45 -13.00 14.23 17.07
C GLY A 45 -13.46 15.63 17.42
N ALA A 46 -14.17 15.76 18.54
CA ALA A 46 -14.83 17.01 18.94
C ALA A 46 -13.86 17.99 19.61
N ALA A 47 -14.07 19.27 19.34
CA ALA A 47 -13.32 20.34 19.97
C ALA A 47 -13.49 20.35 21.50
N ILE A 48 -12.39 20.47 22.23
CA ILE A 48 -12.28 20.62 23.67
C ILE A 48 -11.77 22.04 23.93
N LEU A 49 -12.55 22.86 24.62
CA LEU A 49 -12.13 24.21 25.00
C LEU A 49 -11.47 24.18 26.38
N ALA A 50 -10.26 24.74 26.48
CA ALA A 50 -9.54 24.82 27.75
C ALA A 50 -8.52 25.98 27.75
N CYS A 51 -8.20 26.49 28.92
CA CYS A 51 -7.20 27.51 29.08
C CYS A 51 -5.77 26.99 28.91
N THR A 52 -5.56 25.74 29.22
CA THR A 52 -4.28 25.05 29.07
C THR A 52 -4.54 23.69 28.40
N GLN A 53 -3.58 23.20 27.63
CA GLN A 53 -3.71 21.94 26.96
C GLN A 53 -3.92 20.79 27.95
N PRO A 54 -5.08 20.08 27.87
CA PRO A 54 -5.29 18.86 28.65
C PRO A 54 -4.32 17.76 28.25
N VAL A 55 -4.00 16.86 29.17
CA VAL A 55 -3.18 15.69 28.86
C VAL A 55 -3.94 14.77 27.87
N GLY A 56 -3.26 14.25 26.87
CA GLY A 56 -3.87 13.40 25.85
C GLY A 56 -4.71 14.19 24.84
N THR A 57 -4.27 15.41 24.54
CA THR A 57 -4.90 16.22 23.49
C THR A 57 -3.87 16.88 22.60
N SER A 58 -4.26 17.18 21.38
CA SER A 58 -3.52 17.92 20.36
C SER A 58 -4.17 19.28 20.07
N THR A 59 -3.45 20.16 19.41
CA THR A 59 -3.97 21.44 18.91
C THR A 59 -4.56 21.38 17.51
N ASN A 60 -4.45 20.23 16.84
CA ASN A 60 -5.02 19.97 15.52
C ASN A 60 -6.00 18.78 15.59
N ASN A 61 -6.86 18.64 14.58
CA ASN A 61 -7.83 17.57 14.45
C ASN A 61 -7.71 16.86 13.09
N THR A 62 -6.50 16.62 12.66
CA THR A 62 -6.20 16.13 11.31
C THR A 62 -5.85 14.65 11.27
N ASP A 63 -5.88 13.98 12.41
CA ASP A 63 -5.70 12.54 12.52
C ASP A 63 -6.92 11.79 11.97
N CYS A 64 -6.69 10.80 11.13
CA CYS A 64 -7.73 9.96 10.56
C CYS A 64 -7.90 8.62 11.29
N ASP A 65 -6.96 8.24 12.17
CA ASP A 65 -7.10 7.07 13.07
C ASP A 65 -6.44 7.29 14.44
N ASP A 66 -7.08 8.04 15.33
CA ASP A 66 -6.69 8.41 16.71
C ASP A 66 -6.44 7.21 17.66
N ASN A 67 -6.28 5.99 17.11
CA ASN A 67 -5.90 4.78 17.84
C ASN A 67 -4.64 4.11 17.28
N ASN A 68 -4.04 4.68 16.26
CA ASN A 68 -2.89 4.11 15.57
C ASN A 68 -1.85 5.19 15.23
N ALA A 69 -0.90 5.41 16.09
CA ALA A 69 0.16 6.41 15.96
C ALA A 69 1.05 6.28 14.70
N ALA A 70 0.83 5.30 13.85
CA ALA A 70 1.49 5.17 12.55
C ALA A 70 0.67 5.82 11.42
N VAL A 71 -0.60 6.18 11.69
CA VAL A 71 -1.53 6.79 10.74
C VAL A 71 -1.82 8.22 11.19
N ASN A 72 -1.21 9.21 10.55
CA ASN A 72 -1.34 10.63 10.87
C ASN A 72 -0.79 11.50 9.74
N PRO A 73 -1.09 12.81 9.68
CA PRO A 73 -0.63 13.70 8.59
C PRO A 73 0.88 13.86 8.42
N GLY A 74 1.67 13.27 9.26
CA GLY A 74 3.14 13.26 9.17
C GLY A 74 3.71 11.90 8.79
N ALA A 75 2.87 10.90 8.60
CA ALA A 75 3.27 9.54 8.25
C ALA A 75 3.79 9.44 6.81
N THR A 76 4.27 8.30 6.45
CA THR A 76 4.68 7.96 5.08
C THR A 76 3.92 6.71 4.66
N GLU A 77 3.37 6.72 3.47
CA GLU A 77 2.61 5.62 2.92
C GLU A 77 3.35 4.28 2.96
N VAL A 78 2.65 3.25 3.41
CA VAL A 78 3.07 1.86 3.42
C VAL A 78 2.09 1.06 2.56
N CYS A 79 2.57 0.13 1.74
CA CYS A 79 1.73 -0.67 0.85
C CYS A 79 0.83 -1.64 1.62
N ASP A 80 -0.27 -1.16 2.19
CA ASP A 80 -1.21 -1.97 2.99
C ASP A 80 -2.69 -1.59 2.78
N SER A 81 -2.94 -0.66 1.87
CA SER A 81 -4.26 -0.15 1.52
C SER A 81 -4.90 0.71 2.63
N ILE A 82 -4.09 1.32 3.46
CA ILE A 82 -4.47 2.36 4.42
C ILE A 82 -3.98 3.70 3.87
N ASP A 83 -4.69 4.77 4.16
CA ASP A 83 -4.28 6.16 3.95
C ASP A 83 -3.49 6.55 5.22
N ASP A 84 -2.17 6.33 5.18
CA ASP A 84 -1.34 6.50 6.36
C ASP A 84 -1.12 7.99 6.70
N ASP A 85 -1.06 8.87 5.70
CA ASP A 85 -0.79 10.30 5.91
C ASP A 85 -2.04 11.18 5.94
N CYS A 86 -3.23 10.57 5.90
CA CYS A 86 -4.52 11.23 6.05
C CYS A 86 -4.80 12.31 4.97
N ASP A 87 -4.24 12.16 3.77
CA ASP A 87 -4.43 13.14 2.68
C ASP A 87 -5.66 12.84 1.80
N GLY A 88 -6.26 11.67 1.97
CA GLY A 88 -7.43 11.18 1.24
C GLY A 88 -7.09 10.30 0.04
N SER A 89 -5.82 10.01 -0.16
CA SER A 89 -5.33 8.99 -1.09
C SER A 89 -4.89 7.75 -0.30
N THR A 90 -4.55 6.67 -0.98
CA THR A 90 -4.12 5.42 -0.33
C THR A 90 -2.95 4.86 -1.12
N ASP A 91 -1.87 4.51 -0.43
CA ASP A 91 -0.65 3.96 -1.03
C ASP A 91 -0.03 4.88 -2.11
N GLU A 92 -0.28 6.21 -2.10
CA GLU A 92 0.27 7.10 -3.12
C GLU A 92 1.77 7.33 -2.91
N GLY A 93 2.45 7.72 -3.97
CA GLY A 93 3.91 7.88 -3.96
C GLY A 93 4.70 6.58 -3.96
N LEU A 94 4.05 5.41 -3.80
CA LEU A 94 4.67 4.10 -3.87
C LEU A 94 4.86 3.64 -5.32
N VAL A 95 5.83 2.75 -5.54
CA VAL A 95 6.08 2.18 -6.87
C VAL A 95 5.24 0.93 -7.05
N PHE A 96 4.35 0.98 -8.02
CA PHE A 96 3.51 -0.15 -8.41
C PHE A 96 4.13 -0.89 -9.59
N ALA A 97 4.01 -2.21 -9.60
CA ALA A 97 4.44 -3.08 -10.70
C ALA A 97 3.35 -4.10 -11.03
N ASP A 98 3.35 -4.57 -12.27
CA ASP A 98 2.50 -5.69 -12.66
C ASP A 98 3.07 -6.99 -12.08
N TYR A 99 2.18 -7.81 -11.55
CA TYR A 99 2.53 -9.14 -11.04
C TYR A 99 1.69 -10.23 -11.71
N TYR A 100 2.31 -11.36 -11.92
CA TYR A 100 1.77 -12.53 -12.61
C TYR A 100 1.76 -13.73 -11.66
N SER A 101 0.80 -14.64 -11.80
CA SER A 101 0.81 -15.89 -11.05
C SER A 101 2.04 -16.73 -11.42
N ASP A 102 2.66 -17.36 -10.44
CA ASP A 102 3.78 -18.29 -10.60
C ASP A 102 3.43 -19.56 -9.81
N LEU A 103 2.83 -20.53 -10.51
CA LEU A 103 2.26 -21.73 -9.89
C LEU A 103 3.28 -22.86 -9.76
N ASP A 104 4.30 -22.88 -10.60
CA ASP A 104 5.34 -23.90 -10.61
C ASP A 104 6.69 -23.43 -10.02
N ALA A 105 6.75 -22.12 -9.68
CA ALA A 105 7.87 -21.49 -8.99
C ALA A 105 9.18 -21.43 -9.79
N ASP A 106 9.08 -21.18 -11.11
CA ASP A 106 10.22 -21.05 -11.98
C ASP A 106 10.71 -19.60 -12.19
N THR A 107 10.02 -18.63 -11.57
CA THR A 107 10.28 -17.18 -11.63
C THR A 107 9.71 -16.44 -12.84
N TYR A 108 9.00 -17.11 -13.71
CA TYR A 108 8.15 -16.54 -14.74
C TYR A 108 6.69 -16.75 -14.37
N GLY A 109 5.82 -15.90 -14.80
CA GLY A 109 4.40 -16.01 -14.46
C GLY A 109 3.51 -16.05 -15.67
N GLY A 110 2.38 -16.78 -15.53
CA GLY A 110 1.40 -16.96 -16.58
C GLY A 110 0.37 -15.83 -16.60
N ALA A 111 -0.59 -15.86 -15.70
CA ALA A 111 -1.70 -14.91 -15.69
C ALA A 111 -1.39 -13.62 -14.96
N LEU A 112 -1.69 -12.46 -15.56
CA LEU A 112 -1.60 -11.16 -14.88
C LEU A 112 -2.59 -11.14 -13.70
N LEU A 113 -2.07 -10.89 -12.50
CA LEU A 113 -2.86 -10.69 -11.28
C LEU A 113 -3.31 -9.24 -11.13
N GLY A 114 -2.48 -8.29 -11.52
CA GLY A 114 -2.76 -6.86 -11.45
C GLY A 114 -1.52 -6.04 -11.15
N ASN A 115 -1.76 -4.77 -10.83
CA ASN A 115 -0.72 -3.80 -10.49
C ASN A 115 -0.72 -3.58 -8.97
N PHE A 116 0.39 -3.85 -8.30
CA PHE A 116 0.50 -3.81 -6.84
C PHE A 116 1.80 -3.10 -6.42
N CYS A 117 1.77 -2.45 -5.27
CA CYS A 117 2.95 -1.85 -4.65
C CYS A 117 3.84 -2.87 -3.92
N ALA A 118 3.31 -4.06 -3.63
CA ALA A 118 4.06 -5.19 -3.06
C ALA A 118 3.67 -6.49 -3.78
N ALA A 119 4.63 -7.41 -3.93
CA ALA A 119 4.39 -8.68 -4.60
C ALA A 119 3.38 -9.56 -3.82
N PRO A 120 2.25 -9.94 -4.42
CA PRO A 120 1.37 -10.95 -3.85
C PRO A 120 2.07 -12.29 -3.64
N VAL A 121 1.62 -13.07 -2.67
CA VAL A 121 2.18 -14.41 -2.43
C VAL A 121 1.96 -15.31 -3.64
N GLY A 122 3.01 -15.96 -4.12
CA GLY A 122 2.95 -16.84 -5.30
C GLY A 122 2.86 -16.06 -6.61
N SER A 123 3.48 -14.87 -6.65
CA SER A 123 3.56 -14.07 -7.86
C SER A 123 4.98 -13.61 -8.14
N VAL A 124 5.21 -13.28 -9.40
CA VAL A 124 6.47 -12.72 -9.92
C VAL A 124 6.20 -11.49 -10.79
N ALA A 125 7.21 -10.64 -10.94
CA ALA A 125 7.10 -9.44 -11.78
C ALA A 125 7.42 -9.69 -13.26
N VAL A 126 7.83 -10.90 -13.63
CA VAL A 126 8.14 -11.28 -15.02
C VAL A 126 7.05 -12.22 -15.50
N GLY A 127 6.27 -11.77 -16.47
CA GLY A 127 5.25 -12.58 -17.13
C GLY A 127 5.78 -13.26 -18.39
N GLY A 128 4.87 -13.91 -19.11
CA GLY A 128 5.15 -14.51 -20.40
C GLY A 128 5.30 -16.03 -20.39
N ASP A 129 5.14 -16.65 -19.23
CA ASP A 129 5.07 -18.11 -19.11
C ASP A 129 3.80 -18.63 -19.82
N CYS A 130 4.00 -19.49 -20.80
CA CYS A 130 2.93 -20.10 -21.58
C CYS A 130 2.40 -21.40 -20.95
N ASN A 131 3.03 -21.89 -19.88
CA ASN A 131 2.55 -23.06 -19.12
C ASN A 131 2.91 -22.99 -17.62
N ASP A 132 2.30 -22.10 -16.89
CA ASP A 132 2.41 -21.80 -15.44
C ASP A 132 2.17 -23.01 -14.50
N ASN A 133 2.28 -24.24 -15.00
CA ASN A 133 2.22 -25.49 -14.24
C ASN A 133 3.39 -26.41 -14.53
N ASN A 134 4.36 -25.97 -15.33
CA ASN A 134 5.52 -26.77 -15.71
C ASN A 134 6.78 -25.92 -15.85
N ALA A 135 7.55 -25.84 -14.82
CA ALA A 135 8.79 -25.06 -14.70
C ALA A 135 9.89 -25.36 -15.75
N ALA A 136 9.65 -26.25 -16.69
CA ALA A 136 10.53 -26.49 -17.83
C ALA A 136 10.09 -25.72 -19.08
N ILE A 137 8.92 -25.09 -19.05
CA ILE A 137 8.32 -24.31 -20.15
C ILE A 137 8.14 -22.88 -19.65
N ASN A 138 9.03 -21.97 -20.08
CA ASN A 138 9.02 -20.57 -19.68
C ASN A 138 9.91 -19.74 -20.61
N PRO A 139 9.82 -18.41 -20.62
CA PRO A 139 10.62 -17.54 -21.51
C PRO A 139 12.14 -17.63 -21.40
N GLY A 140 12.64 -18.33 -20.40
CA GLY A 140 14.07 -18.58 -20.22
C GLY A 140 14.51 -19.99 -20.55
N ALA A 141 13.59 -20.84 -20.97
CA ALA A 141 13.88 -22.24 -21.29
C ALA A 141 14.71 -22.38 -22.58
N THR A 142 15.14 -23.57 -22.86
CA THR A 142 15.84 -23.92 -24.10
C THR A 142 15.01 -24.96 -24.81
N GLU A 143 14.77 -24.79 -26.11
CA GLU A 143 14.02 -25.70 -26.94
C GLU A 143 14.54 -27.14 -26.89
N VAL A 144 13.63 -28.07 -26.73
CA VAL A 144 13.86 -29.51 -26.79
C VAL A 144 12.99 -30.08 -27.91
N CYS A 145 13.52 -30.94 -28.77
CA CYS A 145 12.79 -31.51 -29.93
C CYS A 145 11.62 -32.40 -29.45
N ASN A 146 10.47 -31.77 -29.12
CA ASN A 146 9.31 -32.45 -28.58
C ASN A 146 7.97 -31.92 -29.14
N ASN A 147 8.01 -30.98 -30.09
CA ASN A 147 6.91 -30.23 -30.69
C ASN A 147 6.14 -29.39 -29.65
N ILE A 148 6.80 -28.95 -28.59
CA ILE A 148 6.30 -27.97 -27.62
C ILE A 148 7.16 -26.72 -27.81
N ASP A 149 6.56 -25.58 -27.63
CA ASP A 149 7.22 -24.26 -27.51
C ASP A 149 7.69 -24.13 -26.08
N ASP A 150 8.95 -24.55 -25.82
CA ASP A 150 9.49 -24.60 -24.45
C ASP A 150 9.90 -23.22 -23.95
N ASP A 151 10.29 -22.27 -24.81
CA ASP A 151 10.73 -20.94 -24.44
C ASP A 151 9.65 -19.85 -24.62
N CYS A 152 8.45 -20.26 -24.97
CA CYS A 152 7.27 -19.38 -25.08
C CYS A 152 7.42 -18.22 -26.10
N ASP A 153 8.24 -18.39 -27.14
CA ASP A 153 8.43 -17.39 -28.18
C ASP A 153 7.37 -17.43 -29.30
N GLY A 154 6.53 -18.45 -29.30
CA GLY A 154 5.47 -18.72 -30.28
C GLY A 154 5.86 -19.72 -31.36
N THR A 155 7.04 -20.35 -31.26
CA THR A 155 7.55 -21.29 -32.28
C THR A 155 8.13 -22.53 -31.61
N ALA A 156 7.49 -23.67 -31.74
CA ALA A 156 7.98 -24.92 -31.21
C ALA A 156 9.24 -25.43 -31.93
N ASP A 157 10.19 -25.99 -31.17
CA ASP A 157 11.44 -26.61 -31.65
C ASP A 157 12.32 -25.65 -32.48
N ASP A 158 12.21 -24.35 -32.35
CA ASP A 158 13.03 -23.41 -33.10
C ASP A 158 14.52 -23.46 -32.65
N GLY A 159 15.42 -22.90 -33.44
CA GLY A 159 16.86 -22.97 -33.14
C GLY A 159 17.47 -24.38 -33.18
N LEU A 160 16.67 -25.43 -33.28
CA LEU A 160 17.16 -26.81 -33.34
C LEU A 160 17.62 -27.22 -34.75
N THR A 161 18.59 -28.12 -34.80
CA THR A 161 19.06 -28.65 -36.05
C THR A 161 18.32 -29.96 -36.41
N PHE A 162 17.46 -29.91 -37.42
CA PHE A 162 16.74 -31.08 -37.90
C PHE A 162 17.56 -31.87 -38.92
N VAL A 163 17.57 -33.16 -38.77
CA VAL A 163 18.20 -34.09 -39.71
C VAL A 163 17.12 -34.85 -40.47
N THR A 164 17.20 -34.84 -41.79
CA THR A 164 16.31 -35.61 -42.62
C THR A 164 16.68 -37.08 -42.58
N TYR A 165 15.73 -37.91 -42.23
CA TYR A 165 15.84 -39.38 -42.30
C TYR A 165 15.01 -39.90 -43.45
N TYR A 166 15.55 -40.94 -44.11
CA TYR A 166 14.87 -41.63 -45.17
C TYR A 166 14.51 -43.04 -44.71
N ALA A 167 13.40 -43.57 -45.17
CA ALA A 167 13.00 -44.94 -44.86
C ALA A 167 13.93 -45.93 -45.53
N ASP A 168 14.50 -46.85 -44.75
CA ASP A 168 15.27 -47.99 -45.20
C ASP A 168 14.42 -49.22 -44.97
N ALA A 169 13.75 -49.68 -46.08
CA ALA A 169 12.76 -50.77 -46.02
C ALA A 169 13.35 -52.17 -46.19
N ASP A 170 14.57 -52.25 -46.74
CA ASP A 170 15.25 -53.54 -47.02
C ASP A 170 16.49 -53.73 -46.14
N ASN A 171 16.76 -52.80 -45.23
CA ASN A 171 17.85 -52.79 -44.25
C ASN A 171 19.28 -52.83 -44.89
N ASP A 172 19.44 -52.13 -46.00
CA ASP A 172 20.72 -52.03 -46.70
C ASP A 172 21.56 -50.83 -46.26
N THR A 173 21.08 -50.04 -45.26
CA THR A 173 21.65 -48.79 -44.71
C THR A 173 21.49 -47.55 -45.61
N TYR A 174 20.79 -47.65 -46.75
CA TYR A 174 20.46 -46.53 -47.61
C TYR A 174 18.94 -46.33 -47.64
N GLY A 175 18.49 -45.12 -47.35
CA GLY A 175 17.07 -44.77 -47.39
C GLY A 175 16.67 -44.23 -48.77
N ASN A 176 15.45 -44.44 -49.16
CA ASN A 176 14.86 -43.88 -50.41
C ASN A 176 14.35 -42.46 -50.15
N ALA A 177 14.62 -41.49 -51.06
CA ALA A 177 14.17 -40.11 -51.02
C ALA A 177 12.69 -39.99 -51.46
#